data_2945b07099d6ace048cc27d012266021
#
_entry.id   2945b07099d6ace048cc27d012266021
#
_cell.length_a   1.000
_cell.length_b   1.000
_cell.length_c   1.000
_cell.angle_alpha   90.00
_cell.angle_beta   90.00
_cell.angle_gamma   90.00
#
_symmetry.space_group_name_H-M   'P 1'
#
loop_
_entity.id
_entity.type
_entity.pdbx_description
1 polymer ?
#
loop_
_entity_poly.entity_id
_entity_poly.type
_entity_poly.pdbx_seq_one_letter_code
_entity_poly.pdbx_strand_id
1 'polypeptide(L)'
;MELSRVLKVALLSTFFCLSNSYSKEEAKHEEHKREVGPVNAAKSREMLKSGNARFMQGVTRLSGTGKVDREKLVSGQKPHAIVLSCSDSRVPPEIVFDQKLGEVFVVRTAGESLDSSAIASIEYAVSHLGSNLIIVMGHESCGAVKAALATLKGGDAGSIWLNKLVADLHPHLKRFSELAQSDGVVVESWANVEGVAKDLVERSEIIKRLVGSGEVKIQNALYRLGSGTVEWR
;
A
#
# COMPACT_ATOMS: atom_id res chain seq x y z
N MET A 1 -35.67 -41.71 -68.35
CA MET A 1 -36.67 -41.41 -67.33
C MET A 1 -35.99 -40.83 -66.15
N GLU A 2 -36.40 -39.62 -65.90
CA GLU A 2 -36.31 -38.75 -64.78
C GLU A 2 -34.99 -38.09 -64.36
N LEU A 3 -34.98 -36.81 -64.67
CA LEU A 3 -34.13 -35.74 -64.14
C LEU A 3 -34.28 -35.55 -62.64
N SER A 4 -33.20 -35.40 -61.97
CA SER A 4 -33.17 -34.79 -60.67
C SER A 4 -32.30 -33.53 -60.73
N ARG A 5 -32.96 -32.40 -60.53
CA ARG A 5 -32.37 -31.05 -60.46
C ARG A 5 -31.59 -30.89 -59.20
N VAL A 6 -30.32 -30.62 -59.28
CA VAL A 6 -29.46 -30.20 -58.18
C VAL A 6 -29.58 -28.70 -58.04
N LEU A 7 -30.25 -28.25 -57.01
CA LEU A 7 -30.37 -26.86 -56.60
C LEU A 7 -29.09 -26.40 -55.94
N LYS A 8 -28.33 -25.53 -56.59
CA LYS A 8 -27.17 -24.85 -55.98
C LYS A 8 -27.70 -23.75 -55.09
N VAL A 9 -27.61 -23.93 -53.78
CA VAL A 9 -27.81 -22.86 -52.80
C VAL A 9 -26.46 -22.20 -52.58
N ALA A 10 -26.30 -20.99 -53.08
CA ALA A 10 -25.16 -20.14 -52.78
C ALA A 10 -25.38 -19.52 -51.39
N LEU A 11 -24.63 -19.98 -50.37
CA LEU A 11 -24.55 -19.29 -49.09
C LEU A 11 -23.64 -18.08 -49.24
N LEU A 12 -24.23 -16.90 -49.34
CA LEU A 12 -23.53 -15.64 -49.07
C LEU A 12 -23.34 -15.53 -47.52
N SER A 13 -22.13 -15.81 -47.09
CA SER A 13 -21.72 -15.48 -45.73
C SER A 13 -21.42 -13.98 -45.63
N THR A 14 -22.41 -13.20 -45.24
CA THR A 14 -22.19 -11.81 -44.81
C THR A 14 -21.50 -11.84 -43.46
N PHE A 15 -20.18 -11.64 -43.47
CA PHE A 15 -19.40 -11.31 -42.28
C PHE A 15 -19.87 -9.95 -41.80
N PHE A 16 -20.78 -9.95 -40.80
CA PHE A 16 -21.13 -8.74 -40.07
C PHE A 16 -20.02 -8.44 -39.07
N CYS A 17 -19.05 -7.61 -39.50
CA CYS A 17 -18.02 -7.07 -38.65
C CYS A 17 -18.68 -6.10 -37.67
N LEU A 18 -19.08 -6.59 -36.50
CA LEU A 18 -19.46 -5.76 -35.38
C LEU A 18 -18.21 -5.07 -34.87
N SER A 19 -17.90 -3.91 -35.44
CA SER A 19 -16.98 -2.95 -34.87
C SER A 19 -17.59 -2.48 -33.54
N ASN A 20 -17.13 -3.07 -32.46
CA ASN A 20 -17.45 -2.66 -31.10
C ASN A 20 -16.79 -1.29 -30.87
N SER A 21 -17.45 -0.23 -31.30
CA SER A 21 -17.10 1.12 -30.95
C SER A 21 -17.41 1.30 -29.45
N TYR A 22 -16.48 0.87 -28.60
CA TYR A 22 -16.40 1.41 -27.24
C TYR A 22 -16.14 2.90 -27.41
N SER A 23 -17.19 3.69 -27.41
CA SER A 23 -17.10 5.11 -27.20
C SER A 23 -16.39 5.29 -25.86
N LYS A 24 -15.18 5.88 -25.88
CA LYS A 24 -14.60 6.51 -24.70
C LYS A 24 -15.56 7.59 -24.25
N GLU A 25 -16.50 7.24 -23.44
CA GLU A 25 -17.13 8.18 -22.54
C GLU A 25 -16.02 8.60 -21.58
N GLU A 26 -15.43 9.75 -21.85
CA GLU A 26 -14.62 10.46 -20.87
C GLU A 26 -15.58 10.76 -19.71
N ALA A 27 -15.58 9.87 -18.72
CA ALA A 27 -16.22 10.13 -17.45
C ALA A 27 -15.59 11.45 -16.95
N LYS A 28 -16.34 12.53 -17.02
CA LYS A 28 -16.02 13.75 -16.29
C LYS A 28 -15.94 13.32 -14.84
N HIS A 29 -14.74 13.07 -14.35
CA HIS A 29 -14.48 12.98 -12.94
C HIS A 29 -14.90 14.34 -12.38
N GLU A 30 -16.10 14.44 -11.83
CA GLU A 30 -16.44 15.54 -10.93
C GLU A 30 -15.34 15.49 -9.86
N GLU A 31 -14.61 16.57 -9.76
CA GLU A 31 -13.55 16.74 -8.79
C GLU A 31 -14.18 16.73 -7.40
N HIS A 32 -14.30 15.51 -6.84
CA HIS A 32 -14.88 15.32 -5.52
C HIS A 32 -14.04 16.13 -4.56
N LYS A 33 -14.62 17.18 -3.96
CA LYS A 33 -13.89 18.04 -3.02
C LYS A 33 -13.38 17.17 -1.89
N ARG A 34 -12.04 16.99 -1.85
CA ARG A 34 -11.36 16.16 -0.86
C ARG A 34 -11.74 16.64 0.55
N GLU A 35 -12.25 15.75 1.38
CA GLU A 35 -12.38 16.02 2.81
C GLU A 35 -10.99 16.15 3.44
N VAL A 36 -10.80 17.13 4.31
CA VAL A 36 -9.56 17.28 5.08
C VAL A 36 -9.68 16.45 6.36
N GLY A 37 -8.64 15.70 6.67
CA GLY A 37 -8.59 14.87 7.86
C GLY A 37 -8.63 15.67 9.17
N PRO A 38 -8.78 14.97 10.32
CA PRO A 38 -9.06 15.61 11.61
C PRO A 38 -7.92 16.51 12.12
N VAL A 39 -6.69 16.26 11.64
CA VAL A 39 -5.50 17.05 12.01
C VAL A 39 -4.54 17.14 10.81
N ASN A 40 -3.63 18.12 10.85
CA ASN A 40 -2.60 18.23 9.81
C ASN A 40 -1.51 17.14 9.97
N ALA A 41 -0.70 16.94 8.91
CA ALA A 41 0.33 15.89 8.86
C ALA A 41 1.37 15.99 9.99
N ALA A 42 1.75 17.20 10.40
CA ALA A 42 2.69 17.41 11.50
C ALA A 42 2.12 16.92 12.83
N LYS A 43 0.88 17.28 13.14
CA LYS A 43 0.18 16.82 14.35
C LYS A 43 -0.05 15.33 14.34
N SER A 44 -0.43 14.77 13.19
CA SER A 44 -0.58 13.33 13.00
C SER A 44 0.73 12.59 13.32
N ARG A 45 1.87 13.07 12.78
CA ARG A 45 3.19 12.51 13.08
C ARG A 45 3.55 12.55 14.56
N GLU A 46 3.24 13.65 15.25
CA GLU A 46 3.45 13.77 16.71
C GLU A 46 2.60 12.74 17.50
N MET A 47 1.35 12.52 17.09
CA MET A 47 0.48 11.51 17.71
C MET A 47 1.07 10.12 17.58
N LEU A 48 1.57 9.75 16.40
CA LEU A 48 2.23 8.46 16.17
C LEU A 48 3.52 8.33 17.00
N LYS A 49 4.37 9.36 17.03
CA LYS A 49 5.59 9.36 17.85
C LYS A 49 5.29 9.20 19.34
N SER A 50 4.31 9.94 19.84
CA SER A 50 3.88 9.84 21.25
C SER A 50 3.30 8.46 21.55
N GLY A 51 2.57 7.86 20.61
CA GLY A 51 2.03 6.51 20.72
C GLY A 51 3.15 5.47 20.80
N ASN A 52 4.14 5.55 19.90
CA ASN A 52 5.29 4.64 19.96
C ASN A 52 6.10 4.80 21.26
N ALA A 53 6.25 6.02 21.77
CA ALA A 53 6.91 6.23 23.07
C ALA A 53 6.16 5.54 24.22
N ARG A 54 4.82 5.56 24.24
CA ARG A 54 4.02 4.81 25.23
C ARG A 54 4.17 3.29 25.04
N PHE A 55 4.11 2.81 23.80
CA PHE A 55 4.31 1.39 23.48
C PHE A 55 5.66 0.87 24.01
N MET A 56 6.76 1.60 23.75
CA MET A 56 8.10 1.23 24.26
C MET A 56 8.16 1.17 25.80
N GLN A 57 7.38 1.99 26.48
CA GLN A 57 7.31 2.01 27.95
C GLN A 57 6.35 0.96 28.52
N GLY A 58 5.65 0.20 27.68
CA GLY A 58 4.60 -0.72 28.12
C GLY A 58 3.35 -0.02 28.67
N VAL A 59 3.19 1.28 28.39
CA VAL A 59 2.06 2.10 28.85
C VAL A 59 1.15 2.37 27.65
N THR A 60 0.04 1.63 27.55
CA THR A 60 -0.93 1.80 26.45
C THR A 60 -2.15 2.58 26.91
N ARG A 61 -2.83 3.24 25.98
CA ARG A 61 -4.11 3.89 26.24
C ARG A 61 -5.20 2.83 26.45
N LEU A 62 -5.79 2.78 27.64
CA LEU A 62 -6.79 1.78 28.00
C LEU A 62 -8.18 2.00 27.38
N SER A 63 -8.43 3.17 26.81
CA SER A 63 -9.74 3.55 26.22
C SER A 63 -9.71 3.46 24.68
N GLY A 64 -10.89 3.45 24.04
CA GLY A 64 -11.03 3.55 22.60
C GLY A 64 -11.30 2.23 21.87
N THR A 65 -11.59 1.16 22.63
CA THR A 65 -11.95 -0.16 22.07
C THR A 65 -13.28 -0.69 22.64
N GLY A 66 -13.91 0.06 23.53
CA GLY A 66 -15.16 -0.31 24.20
C GLY A 66 -16.37 -0.29 23.27
N LYS A 67 -17.52 -0.75 23.79
CA LYS A 67 -18.80 -0.75 23.04
C LYS A 67 -19.16 0.65 22.56
N VAL A 68 -19.08 1.64 23.44
CA VAL A 68 -19.40 3.05 23.13
C VAL A 68 -18.49 3.62 22.04
N ASP A 69 -17.22 3.25 22.04
CA ASP A 69 -16.26 3.69 21.01
C ASP A 69 -16.61 3.11 19.64
N ARG A 70 -16.97 1.81 19.61
CA ARG A 70 -17.42 1.16 18.37
C ARG A 70 -18.71 1.76 17.83
N GLU A 71 -19.68 2.02 18.71
CA GLU A 71 -20.96 2.63 18.32
C GLU A 71 -20.79 4.01 17.67
N LYS A 72 -19.86 4.83 18.16
CA LYS A 72 -19.52 6.13 17.56
C LYS A 72 -18.91 6.03 16.15
N LEU A 73 -18.29 4.91 15.84
CA LEU A 73 -17.61 4.69 14.56
C LEU A 73 -18.51 4.01 13.50
N VAL A 74 -19.74 3.60 13.85
CA VAL A 74 -20.66 2.98 12.90
C VAL A 74 -21.01 3.92 11.74
N SER A 75 -21.11 5.22 11.98
CA SER A 75 -21.46 6.22 10.96
C SER A 75 -20.30 6.63 10.05
N GLY A 76 -19.05 6.22 10.35
CA GLY A 76 -17.89 6.55 9.52
C GLY A 76 -16.57 6.55 10.30
N GLN A 77 -15.49 6.82 9.55
CA GLN A 77 -14.14 6.91 10.08
C GLN A 77 -13.43 8.16 9.56
N LYS A 78 -12.52 8.72 10.36
CA LYS A 78 -11.67 9.85 9.97
C LYS A 78 -10.24 9.60 10.48
N PRO A 79 -9.51 8.65 9.89
CA PRO A 79 -8.15 8.33 10.31
C PRO A 79 -7.22 9.52 10.05
N HIS A 80 -6.38 9.84 11.04
CA HIS A 80 -5.44 10.96 10.91
C HIS A 80 -4.19 10.61 10.10
N ALA A 81 -3.88 9.30 9.95
CA ALA A 81 -2.76 8.79 9.17
C ALA A 81 -3.13 7.51 8.44
N ILE A 82 -2.38 7.26 7.37
CA ILE A 82 -2.31 5.97 6.67
C ILE A 82 -0.97 5.34 7.05
N VAL A 83 -0.95 4.06 7.36
CA VAL A 83 0.28 3.30 7.58
C VAL A 83 0.33 2.13 6.60
N LEU A 84 1.22 2.20 5.63
CA LEU A 84 1.62 1.07 4.79
C LEU A 84 2.77 0.35 5.50
N SER A 85 2.58 -0.92 5.86
CA SER A 85 3.60 -1.68 6.61
C SER A 85 3.63 -3.16 6.22
N CYS A 86 4.64 -3.86 6.76
CA CYS A 86 4.76 -5.29 6.56
C CYS A 86 3.63 -6.07 7.24
N SER A 87 3.22 -7.18 6.60
CA SER A 87 2.29 -8.15 7.19
C SER A 87 2.91 -9.00 8.31
N ASP A 88 4.18 -8.80 8.66
CA ASP A 88 4.85 -9.50 9.75
C ASP A 88 4.05 -9.37 11.07
N SER A 89 3.76 -10.50 11.71
CA SER A 89 2.88 -10.55 12.89
C SER A 89 3.41 -9.75 14.10
N ARG A 90 4.70 -9.42 14.10
CA ARG A 90 5.38 -8.66 15.16
C ARG A 90 5.26 -7.14 14.98
N VAL A 91 4.68 -6.68 13.85
CA VAL A 91 4.67 -5.26 13.43
C VAL A 91 3.25 -4.73 13.19
N PRO A 92 2.27 -4.94 14.08
CA PRO A 92 0.94 -4.37 13.92
C PRO A 92 0.96 -2.86 14.22
N PRO A 93 0.70 -1.99 13.22
CA PRO A 93 0.86 -0.54 13.38
C PRO A 93 0.00 0.05 14.51
N GLU A 94 -1.22 -0.46 14.67
CA GLU A 94 -2.14 0.03 15.71
C GLU A 94 -1.56 -0.16 17.10
N ILE A 95 -0.84 -1.27 17.33
CA ILE A 95 -0.19 -1.56 18.61
C ILE A 95 1.11 -0.78 18.72
N VAL A 96 1.97 -0.81 17.69
CA VAL A 96 3.28 -0.13 17.67
C VAL A 96 3.14 1.38 17.91
N PHE A 97 2.06 1.97 17.40
CA PHE A 97 1.77 3.40 17.59
C PHE A 97 0.73 3.69 18.67
N ASP A 98 0.29 2.67 19.43
CA ASP A 98 -0.76 2.82 20.46
C ASP A 98 -1.96 3.64 19.95
N GLN A 99 -2.51 3.23 18.80
CA GLN A 99 -3.65 3.88 18.18
C GLN A 99 -4.95 3.12 18.45
N LYS A 100 -6.04 3.86 18.54
CA LYS A 100 -7.39 3.35 18.81
C LYS A 100 -8.11 3.03 17.49
N LEU A 101 -9.28 2.39 17.62
CA LEU A 101 -10.18 2.17 16.49
C LEU A 101 -10.47 3.49 15.77
N GLY A 102 -10.36 3.48 14.44
CA GLY A 102 -10.65 4.63 13.58
C GLY A 102 -9.57 5.71 13.51
N GLU A 103 -8.48 5.63 14.30
CA GLU A 103 -7.43 6.65 14.33
C GLU A 103 -6.43 6.52 13.16
N VAL A 104 -6.14 5.30 12.72
CA VAL A 104 -5.24 5.04 11.58
C VAL A 104 -5.88 4.12 10.54
N PHE A 105 -5.58 4.37 9.27
CA PHE A 105 -5.92 3.49 8.16
C PHE A 105 -4.71 2.63 7.83
N VAL A 106 -4.83 1.31 7.95
CA VAL A 106 -3.69 0.42 7.85
C VAL A 106 -3.78 -0.43 6.58
N VAL A 107 -2.72 -0.42 5.79
CA VAL A 107 -2.50 -1.30 4.63
C VAL A 107 -1.28 -2.16 4.92
N ARG A 108 -1.38 -3.49 4.76
CA ARG A 108 -0.29 -4.40 5.07
C ARG A 108 -0.08 -5.42 3.96
N THR A 109 1.15 -5.46 3.47
CA THR A 109 1.64 -6.44 2.50
C THR A 109 3.02 -6.93 2.93
N ALA A 110 3.46 -8.12 2.51
CA ALA A 110 4.79 -8.58 2.87
C ALA A 110 5.87 -7.66 2.25
N GLY A 111 6.75 -7.09 3.08
CA GLY A 111 7.79 -6.15 2.65
C GLY A 111 7.25 -4.84 2.09
N GLU A 112 6.07 -4.38 2.54
CA GLU A 112 5.40 -3.14 2.10
C GLU A 112 5.18 -3.08 0.57
N SER A 113 5.12 -4.26 -0.11
CA SER A 113 4.97 -4.31 -1.57
C SER A 113 3.72 -3.60 -2.04
N LEU A 114 3.82 -2.90 -3.18
CA LEU A 114 2.73 -2.12 -3.76
C LEU A 114 2.05 -2.91 -4.88
N ASP A 115 0.97 -3.61 -4.57
CA ASP A 115 0.03 -4.09 -5.59
C ASP A 115 -1.07 -3.05 -5.89
N SER A 116 -1.92 -3.35 -6.84
CA SER A 116 -3.04 -2.46 -7.20
C SER A 116 -4.00 -2.20 -6.05
N SER A 117 -4.23 -3.21 -5.20
CA SER A 117 -5.15 -3.11 -4.06
C SER A 117 -4.57 -2.24 -2.95
N ALA A 118 -3.27 -2.34 -2.69
CA ALA A 118 -2.57 -1.50 -1.74
C ALA A 118 -2.61 -0.03 -2.17
N ILE A 119 -2.28 0.27 -3.44
CA ILE A 119 -2.34 1.63 -3.98
C ILE A 119 -3.77 2.17 -3.90
N ALA A 120 -4.77 1.43 -4.40
CA ALA A 120 -6.17 1.86 -4.38
C ALA A 120 -6.69 2.12 -2.96
N SER A 121 -6.28 1.32 -1.97
CA SER A 121 -6.64 1.53 -0.57
C SER A 121 -6.05 2.83 -0.02
N ILE A 122 -4.81 3.16 -0.37
CA ILE A 122 -4.17 4.41 0.03
C ILE A 122 -4.84 5.60 -0.68
N GLU A 123 -5.12 5.49 -1.98
CA GLU A 123 -5.87 6.50 -2.74
C GLU A 123 -7.25 6.77 -2.12
N TYR A 124 -7.97 5.71 -1.74
CA TYR A 124 -9.24 5.84 -1.05
C TYR A 124 -9.10 6.65 0.25
N ALA A 125 -8.11 6.34 1.07
CA ALA A 125 -7.93 6.99 2.35
C ALA A 125 -7.52 8.47 2.21
N VAL A 126 -6.69 8.84 1.23
CA VAL A 126 -6.35 10.25 0.98
C VAL A 126 -7.50 11.01 0.34
N SER A 127 -8.29 10.39 -0.55
CA SER A 127 -9.32 11.06 -1.33
C SER A 127 -10.63 11.19 -0.56
N HIS A 128 -11.08 10.12 0.10
CA HIS A 128 -12.41 10.01 0.69
C HIS A 128 -12.42 10.12 2.23
N LEU A 129 -11.33 9.76 2.91
CA LEU A 129 -11.24 9.86 4.37
C LEU A 129 -10.45 11.08 4.83
N GLY A 130 -9.80 11.78 3.91
CA GLY A 130 -9.09 13.02 4.16
C GLY A 130 -7.76 12.87 4.88
N SER A 131 -7.23 11.64 5.04
CA SER A 131 -5.91 11.44 5.64
C SER A 131 -4.83 12.18 4.85
N ASN A 132 -3.99 12.93 5.53
CA ASN A 132 -2.96 13.78 4.90
C ASN A 132 -1.52 13.41 5.31
N LEU A 133 -1.35 12.29 6.01
CA LEU A 133 -0.05 11.70 6.33
C LEU A 133 -0.04 10.22 5.93
N ILE A 134 0.91 9.83 5.09
CA ILE A 134 1.20 8.44 4.74
C ILE A 134 2.52 8.06 5.39
N ILE A 135 2.53 6.99 6.17
CA ILE A 135 3.74 6.37 6.71
C ILE A 135 4.04 5.12 5.88
N VAL A 136 5.23 5.03 5.32
CA VAL A 136 5.78 3.78 4.79
C VAL A 136 6.73 3.22 5.85
N MET A 137 6.33 2.12 6.50
CA MET A 137 7.03 1.58 7.65
C MET A 137 7.53 0.16 7.40
N GLY A 138 8.83 0.03 7.19
CA GLY A 138 9.55 -1.24 7.20
C GLY A 138 9.92 -1.69 8.62
N HIS A 139 10.61 -2.80 8.71
CA HIS A 139 11.12 -3.29 9.99
C HIS A 139 12.43 -4.08 9.83
N GLU A 140 13.21 -4.15 10.89
CA GLU A 140 14.39 -5.01 10.92
C GLU A 140 14.03 -6.49 10.77
N SER A 141 14.93 -7.26 10.22
CA SER A 141 14.78 -8.70 10.00
C SER A 141 13.55 -9.07 9.14
N CYS A 142 13.19 -8.21 8.18
CA CYS A 142 12.06 -8.46 7.28
C CYS A 142 12.29 -9.69 6.40
N GLY A 143 11.39 -10.67 6.51
CA GLY A 143 11.47 -11.92 5.75
C GLY A 143 11.35 -11.71 4.23
N ALA A 144 10.50 -10.77 3.81
CA ALA A 144 10.31 -10.47 2.39
C ALA A 144 11.56 -9.78 1.79
N VAL A 145 12.21 -8.87 2.53
CA VAL A 145 13.47 -8.24 2.12
C VAL A 145 14.57 -9.30 2.01
N LYS A 146 14.69 -10.21 2.99
CA LYS A 146 15.64 -11.33 2.93
C LYS A 146 15.41 -12.24 1.72
N ALA A 147 14.15 -12.60 1.46
CA ALA A 147 13.79 -13.42 0.30
C ALA A 147 14.10 -12.71 -1.03
N ALA A 148 13.81 -11.41 -1.13
CA ALA A 148 14.14 -10.62 -2.29
C ALA A 148 15.67 -10.55 -2.53
N LEU A 149 16.45 -10.32 -1.49
CA LEU A 149 17.93 -10.33 -1.58
C LEU A 149 18.47 -11.69 -2.04
N ALA A 150 17.91 -12.79 -1.53
CA ALA A 150 18.34 -14.14 -1.91
C ALA A 150 18.05 -14.48 -3.38
N THR A 151 17.06 -13.82 -3.99
CA THR A 151 16.62 -14.08 -5.37
C THR A 151 17.10 -13.03 -6.39
N LEU A 152 17.84 -11.99 -5.97
CA LEU A 152 18.32 -10.91 -6.85
C LEU A 152 19.13 -11.41 -8.05
N LYS A 153 19.86 -12.49 -7.89
CA LYS A 153 20.75 -13.09 -8.93
C LYS A 153 20.07 -14.21 -9.73
N GLY A 154 18.74 -14.32 -9.66
CA GLY A 154 17.99 -15.36 -10.38
C GLY A 154 17.75 -16.60 -9.52
N GLY A 155 17.12 -16.47 -8.40
CA GLY A 155 16.61 -17.56 -7.57
C GLY A 155 15.12 -17.77 -7.70
N ASP A 156 14.61 -18.86 -7.15
CA ASP A 156 13.18 -19.15 -7.02
C ASP A 156 12.73 -18.93 -5.56
N ALA A 157 11.74 -18.08 -5.37
CA ALA A 157 11.14 -17.83 -4.06
C ALA A 157 10.13 -18.92 -3.63
N GLY A 158 9.93 -19.96 -4.45
CA GLY A 158 9.15 -21.14 -4.12
C GLY A 158 7.74 -21.19 -4.71
N SER A 159 7.22 -20.12 -5.24
CA SER A 159 5.95 -20.11 -5.98
C SER A 159 5.84 -18.90 -6.91
N ILE A 160 4.91 -18.97 -7.88
CA ILE A 160 4.67 -17.86 -8.80
C ILE A 160 4.29 -16.56 -8.07
N TRP A 161 3.55 -16.65 -6.98
CA TRP A 161 3.12 -15.48 -6.21
C TRP A 161 4.24 -14.93 -5.32
N LEU A 162 5.06 -15.79 -4.74
CA LEU A 162 6.26 -15.36 -4.01
C LEU A 162 7.27 -14.73 -4.94
N ASN A 163 7.48 -15.29 -6.13
CA ASN A 163 8.36 -14.72 -7.16
C ASN A 163 7.86 -13.33 -7.59
N LYS A 164 6.56 -13.14 -7.77
CA LYS A 164 5.99 -11.83 -8.07
C LYS A 164 6.23 -10.83 -6.94
N LEU A 165 6.00 -11.23 -5.71
CA LEU A 165 6.21 -10.38 -4.53
C LEU A 165 7.67 -9.92 -4.42
N VAL A 166 8.65 -10.84 -4.53
CA VAL A 166 10.07 -10.45 -4.43
C VAL A 166 10.52 -9.61 -5.62
N ALA A 167 9.93 -9.83 -6.81
CA ALA A 167 10.19 -9.02 -7.99
C ALA A 167 9.78 -7.55 -7.81
N ASP A 168 8.71 -7.27 -7.05
CA ASP A 168 8.30 -5.91 -6.71
C ASP A 168 9.34 -5.19 -5.81
N LEU A 169 10.10 -5.94 -5.00
CA LEU A 169 11.13 -5.39 -4.11
C LEU A 169 12.52 -5.30 -4.77
N HIS A 170 12.80 -6.11 -5.79
CA HIS A 170 14.12 -6.17 -6.43
C HIS A 170 14.65 -4.80 -6.89
N PRO A 171 13.86 -3.89 -7.50
CA PRO A 171 14.37 -2.59 -7.92
C PRO A 171 14.99 -1.78 -6.77
N HIS A 172 14.40 -1.84 -5.58
CA HIS A 172 14.86 -1.11 -4.40
C HIS A 172 16.16 -1.69 -3.82
N LEU A 173 16.37 -3.01 -4.03
CA LEU A 173 17.43 -3.80 -3.42
C LEU A 173 18.60 -4.10 -4.36
N LYS A 174 18.48 -3.79 -5.65
CA LYS A 174 19.46 -4.15 -6.68
C LYS A 174 20.92 -3.76 -6.33
N ARG A 175 21.12 -2.64 -5.66
CA ARG A 175 22.45 -2.15 -5.25
C ARG A 175 23.15 -3.06 -4.23
N PHE A 176 22.39 -3.95 -3.58
CA PHE A 176 22.92 -4.87 -2.54
C PHE A 176 23.27 -6.25 -3.10
N SER A 177 23.17 -6.47 -4.41
CA SER A 177 23.36 -7.80 -5.03
C SER A 177 24.75 -8.41 -4.75
N GLU A 178 25.79 -7.57 -4.59
CA GLU A 178 27.16 -7.99 -4.36
C GLU A 178 27.64 -7.67 -2.93
N LEU A 179 26.77 -7.14 -2.07
CA LEU A 179 27.13 -6.72 -0.73
C LEU A 179 26.73 -7.78 0.30
N ALA A 180 27.51 -7.84 1.39
CA ALA A 180 27.08 -8.57 2.57
C ALA A 180 25.83 -7.88 3.16
N GLN A 181 24.89 -8.69 3.62
CA GLN A 181 23.67 -8.15 4.25
C GLN A 181 24.03 -7.47 5.57
N SER A 182 23.40 -6.34 5.84
CA SER A 182 23.53 -5.67 7.12
C SER A 182 22.89 -6.48 8.25
N ASP A 183 23.31 -6.24 9.49
CA ASP A 183 22.67 -6.88 10.63
C ASP A 183 21.17 -6.60 10.65
N GLY A 184 20.39 -7.67 10.78
CA GLY A 184 18.92 -7.57 10.69
C GLY A 184 18.40 -6.98 9.37
N VAL A 185 19.18 -6.97 8.28
CA VAL A 185 18.86 -6.36 6.97
C VAL A 185 18.28 -4.93 7.10
N VAL A 186 18.80 -4.16 8.06
CA VAL A 186 18.29 -2.83 8.39
C VAL A 186 18.52 -1.82 7.27
N VAL A 187 19.71 -1.82 6.68
CA VAL A 187 20.06 -0.90 5.59
C VAL A 187 19.23 -1.20 4.35
N GLU A 188 19.02 -2.47 4.06
CA GLU A 188 18.23 -2.97 2.94
C GLU A 188 16.74 -2.68 3.15
N SER A 189 16.23 -2.84 4.38
CA SER A 189 14.85 -2.49 4.72
C SER A 189 14.59 -0.99 4.58
N TRP A 190 15.54 -0.13 4.95
CA TRP A 190 15.44 1.30 4.67
C TRP A 190 15.40 1.59 3.17
N ALA A 191 16.25 0.93 2.37
CA ALA A 191 16.22 1.10 0.93
C ALA A 191 14.89 0.67 0.31
N ASN A 192 14.30 -0.42 0.82
CA ASN A 192 12.98 -0.87 0.39
C ASN A 192 11.90 0.16 0.74
N VAL A 193 11.85 0.66 1.97
CA VAL A 193 10.91 1.71 2.40
C VAL A 193 11.00 2.96 1.51
N GLU A 194 12.22 3.44 1.26
CA GLU A 194 12.48 4.60 0.41
C GLU A 194 12.01 4.35 -1.03
N GLY A 195 12.28 3.15 -1.58
CA GLY A 195 11.82 2.72 -2.90
C GLY A 195 10.29 2.65 -3.00
N VAL A 196 9.65 2.01 -2.03
CA VAL A 196 8.18 1.89 -1.96
C VAL A 196 7.51 3.27 -1.88
N ALA A 197 8.05 4.19 -1.08
CA ALA A 197 7.52 5.56 -0.98
C ALA A 197 7.62 6.30 -2.31
N LYS A 198 8.73 6.12 -3.05
CA LYS A 198 8.93 6.68 -4.38
C LYS A 198 7.95 6.07 -5.39
N ASP A 199 7.86 4.75 -5.43
CA ASP A 199 6.97 4.01 -6.33
C ASP A 199 5.50 4.39 -6.11
N LEU A 200 5.08 4.61 -4.87
CA LEU A 200 3.74 5.06 -4.54
C LEU A 200 3.40 6.40 -5.22
N VAL A 201 4.33 7.34 -5.19
CA VAL A 201 4.18 8.64 -5.87
C VAL A 201 4.22 8.50 -7.39
N GLU A 202 5.09 7.64 -7.92
CA GLU A 202 5.24 7.46 -9.36
C GLU A 202 4.06 6.72 -9.99
N ARG A 203 3.45 5.78 -9.26
CA ARG A 203 2.39 4.91 -9.78
C ARG A 203 0.98 5.46 -9.56
N SER A 204 0.79 6.43 -8.65
CA SER A 204 -0.51 7.05 -8.36
C SER A 204 -0.52 8.53 -8.71
N GLU A 205 -1.25 8.91 -9.74
CA GLU A 205 -1.42 10.31 -10.12
C GLU A 205 -2.15 11.13 -9.03
N ILE A 206 -3.04 10.51 -8.28
CA ILE A 206 -3.74 11.15 -7.17
C ILE A 206 -2.73 11.51 -6.07
N ILE A 207 -1.93 10.54 -5.64
CA ILE A 207 -0.95 10.74 -4.57
C ILE A 207 0.14 11.70 -5.03
N LYS A 208 0.62 11.57 -6.26
CA LYS A 208 1.60 12.48 -6.87
C LYS A 208 1.13 13.94 -6.83
N ARG A 209 -0.13 14.18 -7.24
CA ARG A 209 -0.73 15.52 -7.22
C ARG A 209 -0.85 16.05 -5.77
N LEU A 210 -1.37 15.26 -4.84
CA LEU A 210 -1.56 15.68 -3.45
C LEU A 210 -0.24 15.87 -2.69
N VAL A 211 0.78 15.09 -2.98
CA VAL A 211 2.13 15.30 -2.44
C VAL A 211 2.77 16.54 -3.05
N GLY A 212 2.62 16.72 -4.35
CA GLY A 212 3.14 17.90 -5.08
C GLY A 212 2.52 19.21 -4.61
N SER A 213 1.23 19.24 -4.29
CA SER A 213 0.54 20.40 -3.70
C SER A 213 0.85 20.61 -2.21
N GLY A 214 1.47 19.62 -1.56
CA GLY A 214 1.77 19.66 -0.13
C GLY A 214 0.59 19.31 0.79
N GLU A 215 -0.55 18.90 0.23
CA GLU A 215 -1.75 18.48 0.97
C GLU A 215 -1.56 17.14 1.68
N VAL A 216 -0.77 16.25 1.10
CA VAL A 216 -0.38 14.96 1.68
C VAL A 216 1.14 14.96 1.89
N LYS A 217 1.58 14.40 3.00
CA LYS A 217 3.00 14.14 3.29
C LYS A 217 3.25 12.65 3.36
N ILE A 218 4.38 12.21 2.82
CA ILE A 218 4.89 10.85 3.00
C ILE A 218 6.05 10.91 3.98
N GLN A 219 6.09 9.97 4.90
CA GLN A 219 7.13 9.85 5.93
C GLN A 219 7.61 8.41 5.97
N ASN A 220 8.90 8.22 5.82
CA ASN A 220 9.54 6.91 5.94
C ASN A 220 9.82 6.59 7.40
N ALA A 221 9.62 5.31 7.76
CA ALA A 221 9.85 4.81 9.11
C ALA A 221 10.40 3.38 9.10
N LEU A 222 11.09 3.00 10.16
CA LEU A 222 11.59 1.64 10.35
C LEU A 222 11.42 1.22 11.80
N TYR A 223 10.74 0.10 12.00
CA TYR A 223 10.48 -0.45 13.33
C TYR A 223 11.58 -1.42 13.75
N ARG A 224 12.10 -1.23 14.96
CA ARG A 224 13.08 -2.11 15.61
C ARG A 224 12.38 -3.12 16.48
N LEU A 225 12.49 -4.40 16.13
CA LEU A 225 11.79 -5.49 16.83
C LEU A 225 12.20 -5.62 18.29
N GLY A 226 13.49 -5.48 18.58
CA GLY A 226 14.02 -5.69 19.93
C GLY A 226 13.69 -4.55 20.90
N SER A 227 13.76 -3.30 20.44
CA SER A 227 13.51 -2.12 21.30
C SER A 227 12.08 -1.59 21.24
N GLY A 228 11.33 -1.95 20.21
CA GLY A 228 10.02 -1.36 19.95
C GLY A 228 10.06 0.06 19.36
N THR A 229 11.26 0.58 19.08
CA THR A 229 11.45 1.94 18.56
C THR A 229 11.07 2.03 17.09
N VAL A 230 10.38 3.08 16.70
CA VAL A 230 10.21 3.50 15.30
C VAL A 230 11.19 4.63 15.01
N GLU A 231 12.10 4.39 14.06
CA GLU A 231 13.02 5.38 13.51
C GLU A 231 12.35 6.09 12.33
N TRP A 232 12.69 7.38 12.11
CA TRP A 232 12.05 8.23 11.12
C TRP A 232 13.08 8.90 10.21
N ARG A 233 12.82 8.91 8.90
CA ARG A 233 13.61 9.64 7.90
C ARG A 233 12.76 10.53 7.01
#